data_706b148c9a39c9ccf22bdd24bce651d9
#
_entry.id   706b148c9a39c9ccf22bdd24bce651d9
#
_cell.length_a   1.000
_cell.length_b   1.000
_cell.length_c   1.000
_cell.angle_alpha   90.00
_cell.angle_beta   90.00
_cell.angle_gamma   90.00
#
_symmetry.space_group_name_H-M   'P 1'
#
loop_
_entity.id
_entity.type
_entity.pdbx_description
1 polymer ?
#
loop_
_entity_poly.entity_id
_entity_poly.type
_entity_poly.pdbx_seq_one_letter_code
_entity_poly.pdbx_strand_id
1 'polypeptide(L)'
;MNKLQAMRDRIVEIAEENGWKVDVESNDGDNFSYEFSKYSPAGQDFSFEVKMEDNDVYTLLNDIKDYYDCYDCSQQAYLWLDNTGHGTNGAPYNMKDVYEDMEACEKMTFELWKSLSEEDWEEYYEY
;
A
#
# COMPACT_ATOMS: atom_id res chain seq x y z
N MET A 1 -2.05 -18.38 -20.68
CA MET A 1 -2.27 -17.27 -19.74
C MET A 1 -2.51 -16.00 -20.53
N ASN A 2 -3.53 -15.22 -20.20
CA ASN A 2 -3.75 -13.95 -20.89
C ASN A 2 -2.89 -12.83 -20.29
N LYS A 3 -2.74 -11.75 -21.05
CA LYS A 3 -1.89 -10.63 -20.64
C LYS A 3 -2.42 -9.90 -19.41
N LEU A 4 -3.74 -9.81 -19.24
CA LEU A 4 -4.32 -9.13 -18.09
C LEU A 4 -4.05 -9.90 -16.80
N GLN A 5 -4.09 -11.23 -16.83
CA GLN A 5 -3.72 -12.04 -15.68
C GLN A 5 -2.24 -11.86 -15.37
N ALA A 6 -1.39 -11.84 -16.38
CA ALA A 6 0.04 -11.63 -16.21
C ALA A 6 0.32 -10.24 -15.60
N MET A 7 -0.43 -9.24 -16.01
CA MET A 7 -0.33 -7.88 -15.46
C MET A 7 -0.70 -7.88 -13.98
N ARG A 8 -1.82 -8.52 -13.61
CA ARG A 8 -2.23 -8.60 -12.20
C ARG A 8 -1.20 -9.33 -11.35
N ASP A 9 -0.63 -10.42 -11.89
CA ASP A 9 0.41 -11.17 -11.18
C ASP A 9 1.67 -10.33 -11.00
N ARG A 10 2.01 -9.50 -11.99
CA ARG A 10 3.19 -8.64 -11.91
C ARG A 10 3.07 -7.57 -10.83
N ILE A 11 1.86 -7.04 -10.64
CA ILE A 11 1.61 -6.11 -9.53
C ILE A 11 1.99 -6.76 -8.20
N VAL A 12 1.54 -7.99 -7.99
CA VAL A 12 1.85 -8.74 -6.77
C VAL A 12 3.35 -8.98 -6.64
N GLU A 13 4.01 -9.40 -7.72
CA GLU A 13 5.46 -9.64 -7.70
C GLU A 13 6.26 -8.41 -7.29
N ILE A 14 5.95 -7.25 -7.88
CA ILE A 14 6.65 -6.00 -7.57
C ILE A 14 6.45 -5.63 -6.11
N ALA A 15 5.22 -5.74 -5.61
CA ALA A 15 4.93 -5.45 -4.21
C ALA A 15 5.69 -6.41 -3.28
N GLU A 16 5.72 -7.69 -3.60
CA GLU A 16 6.44 -8.68 -2.80
C GLU A 16 7.95 -8.43 -2.81
N GLU A 17 8.50 -8.00 -3.94
CA GLU A 17 9.91 -7.61 -4.05
C GLU A 17 10.24 -6.42 -3.14
N ASN A 18 9.24 -5.58 -2.84
CA ASN A 18 9.37 -4.45 -1.92
C ASN A 18 9.02 -4.83 -0.48
N GLY A 19 8.79 -6.11 -0.21
CA GLY A 19 8.53 -6.61 1.14
C GLY A 19 7.09 -6.57 1.58
N TRP A 20 6.15 -6.32 0.67
CA TRP A 20 4.73 -6.30 0.99
C TRP A 20 4.10 -7.68 0.86
N LYS A 21 3.14 -7.95 1.72
CA LYS A 21 2.20 -9.04 1.54
C LYS A 21 1.01 -8.48 0.78
N VAL A 22 0.47 -9.23 -0.16
CA VAL A 22 -0.63 -8.75 -1.01
C VAL A 22 -1.78 -9.73 -0.98
N ASP A 23 -2.98 -9.24 -0.68
CA ASP A 23 -4.21 -10.00 -0.82
C ASP A 23 -5.02 -9.35 -1.93
N VAL A 24 -5.44 -10.15 -2.92
CA VAL A 24 -6.19 -9.68 -4.07
C VAL A 24 -7.58 -10.29 -4.04
N GLU A 25 -8.60 -9.45 -4.19
CA GLU A 25 -9.98 -9.90 -4.22
C GLU A 25 -10.63 -9.41 -5.51
N SER A 26 -11.31 -10.32 -6.20
CA SER A 26 -12.12 -9.95 -7.37
C SER A 26 -13.46 -9.44 -6.87
N ASN A 27 -13.83 -8.22 -7.24
CA ASN A 27 -15.08 -7.62 -6.79
C ASN A 27 -16.23 -7.90 -7.76
N ASP A 28 -16.07 -7.48 -9.01
CA ASP A 28 -17.10 -7.60 -10.01
C ASP A 28 -16.46 -7.46 -11.40
N GLY A 29 -16.53 -8.53 -12.20
CA GLY A 29 -15.98 -8.51 -13.54
C GLY A 29 -14.48 -8.19 -13.55
N ASP A 30 -14.14 -7.03 -14.09
CA ASP A 30 -12.75 -6.59 -14.26
C ASP A 30 -12.27 -5.67 -13.13
N ASN A 31 -12.99 -5.66 -12.00
CA ASN A 31 -12.64 -4.83 -10.84
C ASN A 31 -12.02 -5.67 -9.73
N PHE A 32 -10.96 -5.16 -9.14
CA PHE A 32 -10.19 -5.89 -8.12
C PHE A 32 -9.84 -4.97 -6.97
N SER A 33 -9.77 -5.54 -5.76
CA SER A 33 -9.23 -4.86 -4.58
C SER A 33 -7.90 -5.49 -4.23
N TYR A 34 -6.92 -4.64 -3.91
CA TYR A 34 -5.59 -5.06 -3.48
C TYR A 34 -5.36 -4.53 -2.07
N GLU A 35 -5.09 -5.44 -1.13
CA GLU A 35 -4.67 -5.04 0.21
C GLU A 35 -3.19 -5.29 0.35
N PHE A 36 -2.44 -4.25 0.63
CA PHE A 36 -0.99 -4.31 0.84
C PHE A 36 -0.71 -4.21 2.32
N SER A 37 0.06 -5.15 2.86
CA SER A 37 0.42 -5.19 4.27
C SER A 37 1.92 -5.33 4.44
N LYS A 38 2.48 -4.59 5.39
CA LYS A 38 3.92 -4.64 5.66
C LYS A 38 4.15 -4.13 7.08
N TYR A 39 5.07 -4.77 7.79
CA TYR A 39 5.42 -4.26 9.12
C TYR A 39 6.23 -2.98 9.00
N SER A 40 5.91 -2.01 9.86
CA SER A 40 6.70 -0.79 9.97
C SER A 40 8.04 -1.09 10.65
N PRO A 41 9.00 -0.16 10.62
CA PRO A 41 10.28 -0.36 11.32
C PRO A 41 10.11 -0.65 12.81
N ALA A 42 9.09 -0.09 13.46
CA ALA A 42 8.81 -0.36 14.86
C ALA A 42 8.03 -1.65 15.08
N GLY A 43 7.63 -2.35 14.01
CA GLY A 43 6.92 -3.62 14.09
C GLY A 43 5.41 -3.52 14.09
N GLN A 44 4.86 -2.38 13.72
CA GLN A 44 3.42 -2.23 13.59
C GLN A 44 2.94 -2.81 12.26
N ASP A 45 1.78 -3.46 12.28
CA ASP A 45 1.19 -4.06 11.09
C ASP A 45 0.47 -2.98 10.29
N PHE A 46 1.17 -2.43 9.30
CA PHE A 46 0.62 -1.38 8.44
C PHE A 46 -0.01 -2.00 7.20
N SER A 47 -1.24 -1.62 6.91
CA SER A 47 -1.93 -2.09 5.71
C SER A 47 -2.84 -1.01 5.13
N PHE A 48 -3.09 -1.11 3.84
CA PHE A 48 -4.06 -0.26 3.17
C PHE A 48 -4.64 -0.99 1.96
N GLU A 49 -5.85 -0.62 1.58
CA GLU A 49 -6.56 -1.22 0.45
C GLU A 49 -6.75 -0.19 -0.65
N VAL A 50 -6.51 -0.61 -1.88
CA VAL A 50 -6.76 0.20 -3.07
C VAL A 50 -7.47 -0.65 -4.12
N LYS A 51 -8.06 0.01 -5.10
CA LYS A 51 -8.86 -0.66 -6.12
C LYS A 51 -8.29 -0.43 -7.51
N MET A 52 -8.42 -1.48 -8.32
CA MET A 52 -8.16 -1.39 -9.75
C MET A 52 -9.49 -1.57 -10.48
N GLU A 53 -9.83 -0.65 -11.36
CA GLU A 53 -11.07 -0.68 -12.11
C GLU A 53 -10.82 -1.05 -13.58
N ASP A 54 -11.69 -1.89 -14.14
CA ASP A 54 -11.66 -2.27 -15.55
C ASP A 54 -10.34 -2.88 -16.00
N ASN A 55 -9.64 -3.60 -15.12
CA ASN A 55 -8.29 -4.13 -15.38
C ASN A 55 -7.30 -3.03 -15.83
N ASP A 56 -7.55 -1.79 -15.44
CA ASP A 56 -6.69 -0.66 -15.77
C ASP A 56 -5.71 -0.40 -14.63
N VAL A 57 -4.45 -0.78 -14.83
CA VAL A 57 -3.41 -0.64 -13.80
C VAL A 57 -3.24 0.81 -13.37
N TYR A 58 -3.50 1.76 -14.25
CA TYR A 58 -3.33 3.18 -13.92
C TYR A 58 -4.34 3.65 -12.88
N THR A 59 -5.53 3.03 -12.81
CA THR A 59 -6.49 3.33 -11.74
C THR A 59 -5.95 2.88 -10.39
N LEU A 60 -5.25 1.73 -10.35
CA LEU A 60 -4.59 1.26 -9.12
C LEU A 60 -3.48 2.22 -8.71
N LEU A 61 -2.62 2.61 -9.65
CA LEU A 61 -1.51 3.52 -9.37
C LEU A 61 -2.02 4.87 -8.84
N ASN A 62 -3.08 5.39 -9.45
CA ASN A 62 -3.69 6.64 -8.99
C ASN A 62 -4.27 6.51 -7.59
N ASP A 63 -4.87 5.36 -7.28
CA ASP A 63 -5.47 5.14 -5.97
C ASP A 63 -4.39 5.04 -4.88
N ILE A 64 -3.27 4.39 -5.18
CA ILE A 64 -2.11 4.34 -4.25
C ILE A 64 -1.58 5.75 -4.03
N LYS A 65 -1.43 6.54 -5.10
CA LYS A 65 -0.94 7.91 -5.00
C LYS A 65 -1.87 8.79 -4.18
N ASP A 66 -3.18 8.64 -4.38
CA ASP A 66 -4.18 9.38 -3.60
C ASP A 66 -4.07 9.03 -2.12
N TYR A 67 -3.90 7.75 -1.79
CA TYR A 67 -3.69 7.33 -0.42
C TYR A 67 -2.45 7.99 0.17
N TYR A 68 -1.35 7.98 -0.57
CA TYR A 68 -0.11 8.61 -0.15
C TYR A 68 -0.27 10.12 0.05
N ASP A 69 -0.90 10.79 -0.91
CA ASP A 69 -1.08 12.25 -0.86
C ASP A 69 -1.98 12.70 0.30
N CYS A 70 -2.93 11.85 0.69
CA CYS A 70 -3.86 12.14 1.79
C CYS A 70 -3.37 11.62 3.15
N TYR A 71 -2.22 10.95 3.19
CA TYR A 71 -1.69 10.37 4.42
C TYR A 71 -1.20 11.49 5.35
N ASP A 72 -1.75 11.52 6.56
CA ASP A 72 -1.39 12.51 7.57
C ASP A 72 -0.71 11.80 8.73
N CYS A 73 0.61 11.94 8.83
CA CYS A 73 1.41 11.25 9.84
C CYS A 73 0.99 11.62 11.26
N SER A 74 0.58 12.87 11.48
CA SER A 74 0.13 13.32 12.80
C SER A 74 -1.16 12.62 13.19
N GLN A 75 -2.13 12.55 12.29
CA GLN A 75 -3.40 11.87 12.54
C GLN A 75 -3.19 10.38 12.73
N GLN A 76 -2.37 9.75 11.89
CA GLN A 76 -2.07 8.33 12.02
C GLN A 76 -1.40 8.01 13.34
N ALA A 77 -0.45 8.84 13.77
CA ALA A 77 0.21 8.67 15.05
C ALA A 77 -0.80 8.76 16.21
N TYR A 78 -1.74 9.67 16.11
CA TYR A 78 -2.79 9.84 17.11
C TYR A 78 -3.63 8.56 17.28
N LEU A 79 -3.90 7.88 16.18
CA LEU A 79 -4.71 6.64 16.21
C LEU A 79 -4.00 5.49 16.93
N TRP A 80 -2.69 5.54 17.03
CA TRP A 80 -1.91 4.49 17.71
C TRP A 80 -1.63 4.80 19.18
N LEU A 81 -2.15 5.91 19.71
CA LEU A 81 -1.96 6.28 21.11
C LEU A 81 -3.13 5.80 21.95
N ASP A 82 -2.85 5.48 23.22
CA ASP A 82 -3.88 5.18 24.21
C ASP A 82 -4.35 6.48 24.91
N ASN A 83 -5.21 6.33 25.93
CA ASN A 83 -5.76 7.47 26.67
C ASN A 83 -4.69 8.24 27.45
N THR A 84 -3.53 7.67 27.67
CA THR A 84 -2.44 8.31 28.41
C THR A 84 -1.42 8.97 27.50
N GLY A 85 -1.59 8.85 26.17
CA GLY A 85 -0.64 9.38 25.20
C GLY A 85 0.52 8.44 24.87
N HIS A 86 0.39 7.18 25.26
CA HIS A 86 1.41 6.16 24.95
C HIS A 86 0.95 5.29 23.78
N GLY A 87 1.91 4.67 23.07
CA GLY A 87 1.57 3.76 21.99
C GLY A 87 0.83 2.51 22.47
N THR A 88 -0.02 1.96 21.61
CA THR A 88 -0.81 0.76 21.89
C THR A 88 -0.40 -0.38 20.97
N ASN A 89 -0.67 -1.63 21.40
CA ASN A 89 -0.55 -2.84 20.56
C ASN A 89 0.78 -2.95 19.80
N GLY A 90 1.88 -2.81 20.50
CA GLY A 90 3.21 -2.93 19.89
C GLY A 90 3.75 -1.65 19.28
N ALA A 91 2.97 -0.57 19.30
CA ALA A 91 3.46 0.73 18.87
C ALA A 91 4.55 1.25 19.82
N PRO A 92 5.43 2.14 19.35
CA PRO A 92 6.40 2.80 20.22
C PRO A 92 5.72 3.51 21.39
N TYR A 93 6.46 3.68 22.49
CA TYR A 93 5.88 4.12 23.75
C TYR A 93 5.44 5.59 23.77
N ASN A 94 6.02 6.44 22.93
CA ASN A 94 5.72 7.88 22.97
C ASN A 94 5.34 8.43 21.59
N MET A 95 4.67 9.58 21.61
CA MET A 95 4.15 10.24 20.41
C MET A 95 5.23 10.49 19.34
N LYS A 96 6.40 10.92 19.76
CA LYS A 96 7.47 11.22 18.80
C LYS A 96 7.85 9.98 18.00
N ASP A 97 8.05 8.86 18.69
CA ASP A 97 8.49 7.62 18.05
C ASP A 97 7.36 7.03 17.19
N VAL A 98 6.10 7.15 17.63
CA VAL A 98 4.95 6.74 16.83
C VAL A 98 4.87 7.59 15.56
N TYR A 99 5.07 8.89 15.68
CA TYR A 99 5.06 9.79 14.52
C TYR A 99 6.16 9.43 13.51
N GLU A 100 7.37 9.18 13.99
CA GLU A 100 8.47 8.76 13.12
C GLU A 100 8.17 7.45 12.41
N ASP A 101 7.49 6.52 13.09
CA ASP A 101 7.09 5.26 12.49
C ASP A 101 6.02 5.47 11.42
N MET A 102 5.11 6.42 11.62
CA MET A 102 4.11 6.76 10.61
C MET A 102 4.75 7.44 9.40
N GLU A 103 5.79 8.24 9.59
CA GLU A 103 6.56 8.80 8.47
C GLU A 103 7.23 7.68 7.67
N ALA A 104 7.71 6.64 8.35
CA ALA A 104 8.29 5.48 7.67
C ALA A 104 7.23 4.74 6.85
N CYS A 105 6.00 4.61 7.37
CA CYS A 105 4.90 4.00 6.62
C CYS A 105 4.54 4.82 5.37
N GLU A 106 4.53 6.13 5.48
CA GLU A 106 4.31 7.02 4.33
C GLU A 106 5.37 6.79 3.26
N LYS A 107 6.63 6.73 3.68
CA LYS A 107 7.74 6.48 2.76
C LYS A 107 7.63 5.11 2.08
N MET A 108 7.25 4.08 2.84
CA MET A 108 7.05 2.74 2.27
C MET A 108 5.98 2.76 1.18
N THR A 109 4.91 3.50 1.39
CA THR A 109 3.82 3.64 0.42
C THR A 109 4.33 4.33 -0.85
N PHE A 110 5.12 5.38 -0.70
CA PHE A 110 5.73 6.08 -1.83
C PHE A 110 6.64 5.15 -2.64
N GLU A 111 7.46 4.38 -1.97
CA GLU A 111 8.39 3.46 -2.63
C GLU A 111 7.65 2.36 -3.40
N LEU A 112 6.53 1.87 -2.85
CA LEU A 112 5.68 0.93 -3.57
C LEU A 112 5.12 1.56 -4.85
N TRP A 113 4.54 2.75 -4.73
CA TRP A 113 4.01 3.46 -5.88
C TRP A 113 5.08 3.70 -6.94
N LYS A 114 6.26 4.12 -6.51
CA LYS A 114 7.38 4.38 -7.42
C LYS A 114 7.79 3.12 -8.17
N SER A 115 7.96 2.01 -7.47
CA SER A 115 8.35 0.74 -8.09
C SER A 115 7.32 0.26 -9.10
N LEU A 116 6.04 0.38 -8.76
CA LEU A 116 4.97 0.03 -9.68
C LEU A 116 4.93 0.97 -10.89
N SER A 117 5.20 2.25 -10.68
CA SER A 117 5.18 3.24 -11.76
C SER A 117 6.32 3.07 -12.77
N GLU A 118 7.41 2.45 -12.37
CA GLU A 118 8.57 2.23 -13.23
C GLU A 118 8.42 1.05 -14.19
N GLU A 119 7.42 0.20 -13.97
CA GLU A 119 7.17 -0.95 -14.85
C GLU A 119 6.54 -0.51 -16.15
N ASP A 120 6.86 -1.21 -17.24
CA ASP A 120 6.25 -0.94 -18.54
C ASP A 120 4.91 -1.69 -18.64
N TRP A 121 3.84 -1.01 -18.24
CA TRP A 121 2.51 -1.61 -18.23
C TRP A 121 1.87 -1.65 -19.62
N GLU A 122 2.32 -0.82 -20.55
CA GLU A 122 1.73 -0.75 -21.90
C GLU A 122 1.84 -2.09 -22.64
N GLU A 123 2.90 -2.85 -22.39
CA GLU A 123 3.08 -4.15 -23.06
C GLU A 123 1.97 -5.15 -22.71
N TYR A 124 1.30 -4.97 -21.59
CA TYR A 124 0.19 -5.86 -21.19
C TYR A 124 -1.12 -5.54 -21.90
N TYR A 125 -1.19 -4.39 -22.56
CA TYR A 125 -2.38 -3.92 -23.26
C TYR A 125 -2.23 -3.96 -24.78
N GLU A 126 -1.08 -4.40 -25.27
CA GLU A 126 -0.82 -4.55 -26.69
C GLU A 126 -1.43 -5.84 -27.23
N TYR A 127 -1.86 -5.82 -28.49
CA TYR A 127 -2.45 -6.96 -29.18
C TYR A 127 -1.43 -7.67 -30.06
#